data_0f3d4a4a6d0864e2272f5b831710fa06
#
_entry.id   0f3d4a4a6d0864e2272f5b831710fa06
#
_cell.length_a   1.000
_cell.length_b   1.000
_cell.length_c   1.000
_cell.angle_alpha   90.00
_cell.angle_beta   90.00
_cell.angle_gamma   90.00
#
_symmetry.space_group_name_H-M   'P 1'
#
loop_
_entity.id
_entity.type
_entity.pdbx_description
1 polymer ?
#
loop_
_entity_poly.entity_id
_entity_poly.type
_entity_poly.pdbx_seq_one_letter_code
_entity_poly.pdbx_strand_id
1 'polypeptide(L)'
;RGKITLAGREVQTLPPARRNVAMAFEGYSLYPTVTLRENIAFALKAAKLLDTEVASRVKHVSDMLEITDILDRYPMSVSGGQQQRASLARALIRDADLHLLDEPMGQLEPQLRTLLRGRIKHYIKERELTAILVTHDQTEANALADRIAVMEDGILQQYAAPQEIKDAPANLFTGTFVGEPPMNVFPVKAKEAGGQLRLDLYDGLYLEYAADAFAPDVRSALLARADMMLGVRPYAVHRS
;
A
#
# COMPACT_ATOMS: atom_id res chain seq x y z
N ARG A 1 6.15 -21.35 7.11
CA ARG A 1 5.66 -22.61 6.51
C ARG A 1 4.15 -22.52 6.43
N GLY A 2 3.56 -22.59 5.24
CA GLY A 2 2.13 -22.43 5.04
C GLY A 2 1.72 -22.89 3.64
N LYS A 3 0.45 -22.70 3.33
CA LYS A 3 -0.14 -23.01 2.04
C LYS A 3 -0.44 -21.72 1.30
N ILE A 4 0.00 -21.62 0.04
CA ILE A 4 -0.30 -20.51 -0.86
C ILE A 4 -1.08 -21.06 -2.04
N THR A 5 -2.26 -20.49 -2.29
CA THR A 5 -3.13 -20.85 -3.40
C THR A 5 -3.33 -19.66 -4.32
N LEU A 6 -3.04 -19.82 -5.61
CA LEU A 6 -3.31 -18.82 -6.66
C LEU A 6 -4.22 -19.46 -7.72
N ALA A 7 -5.29 -18.78 -8.08
CA ALA A 7 -6.28 -19.28 -9.04
C ALA A 7 -6.70 -20.74 -8.77
N GLY A 8 -6.93 -21.08 -7.51
CA GLY A 8 -7.32 -22.43 -7.07
C GLY A 8 -6.19 -23.47 -7.02
N ARG A 9 -4.96 -23.13 -7.40
CA ARG A 9 -3.80 -24.06 -7.43
C ARG A 9 -2.84 -23.77 -6.27
N GLU A 10 -2.33 -24.81 -5.63
CA GLU A 10 -1.22 -24.69 -4.68
C GLU A 10 0.08 -24.39 -5.42
N VAL A 11 0.76 -23.30 -5.03
CA VAL A 11 1.93 -22.80 -5.77
C VAL A 11 3.23 -22.78 -4.97
N GLN A 12 3.21 -23.03 -3.65
CA GLN A 12 4.41 -22.95 -2.81
C GLN A 12 5.50 -23.97 -3.20
N THR A 13 5.11 -25.12 -3.74
CA THR A 13 6.04 -26.17 -4.20
C THR A 13 6.45 -26.02 -5.66
N LEU A 14 5.79 -25.14 -6.41
CA LEU A 14 6.10 -24.93 -7.82
C LEU A 14 7.34 -24.04 -8.00
N PRO A 15 8.19 -24.31 -9.00
CA PRO A 15 9.24 -23.37 -9.38
C PRO A 15 8.63 -22.03 -9.81
N PRO A 16 9.31 -20.88 -9.60
CA PRO A 16 8.78 -19.54 -9.87
C PRO A 16 8.17 -19.39 -11.27
N ALA A 17 8.81 -19.93 -12.28
CA ALA A 17 8.34 -19.86 -13.68
C ALA A 17 6.95 -20.52 -13.92
N ARG A 18 6.50 -21.41 -13.03
CA ARG A 18 5.21 -22.11 -13.14
C ARG A 18 4.11 -21.51 -12.24
N ARG A 19 4.43 -20.48 -11.45
CA ARG A 19 3.46 -19.85 -10.53
C ARG A 19 2.54 -18.84 -11.22
N ASN A 20 2.85 -18.43 -12.43
CA ASN A 20 2.17 -17.36 -13.18
C ASN A 20 2.08 -16.05 -12.37
N VAL A 21 3.19 -15.63 -11.80
CA VAL A 21 3.34 -14.37 -11.04
C VAL A 21 4.20 -13.40 -11.84
N ALA A 22 3.79 -12.15 -11.94
CA ALA A 22 4.61 -11.06 -12.42
C ALA A 22 5.19 -10.32 -11.22
N MET A 23 6.44 -9.82 -11.33
CA MET A 23 7.07 -9.08 -10.23
C MET A 23 7.85 -7.89 -10.75
N ALA A 24 7.64 -6.73 -10.13
CA ALA A 24 8.49 -5.57 -10.19
C ALA A 24 9.30 -5.50 -8.89
N PHE A 25 10.62 -5.51 -9.02
CA PHE A 25 11.56 -5.44 -7.90
C PHE A 25 12.00 -3.99 -7.66
N GLU A 26 12.28 -3.61 -6.44
CA GLU A 26 12.91 -2.34 -6.07
C GLU A 26 14.21 -2.09 -6.90
N GLY A 27 15.03 -3.11 -7.10
CA GLY A 27 16.28 -3.06 -7.85
C GLY A 27 16.12 -3.18 -9.38
N TYR A 28 14.95 -2.92 -9.94
CA TYR A 28 14.56 -2.89 -11.37
C TYR A 28 14.69 -4.22 -12.11
N SER A 29 15.79 -4.96 -11.96
CA SER A 29 16.09 -6.26 -12.60
C SER A 29 15.89 -6.29 -14.12
N LEU A 30 16.19 -5.17 -14.81
CA LEU A 30 16.13 -5.08 -16.27
C LEU A 30 17.28 -5.84 -16.91
N TYR A 31 17.04 -6.44 -18.07
CA TYR A 31 18.08 -7.05 -18.91
C TYR A 31 18.94 -5.95 -19.54
N PRO A 32 20.25 -5.83 -19.20
CA PRO A 32 21.07 -4.69 -19.58
C PRO A 32 21.45 -4.69 -21.07
N THR A 33 21.38 -5.84 -21.72
CA THR A 33 21.84 -6.07 -23.11
C THR A 33 20.75 -5.83 -24.15
N VAL A 34 19.53 -5.51 -23.75
CA VAL A 34 18.41 -5.26 -24.67
C VAL A 34 17.75 -3.92 -24.31
N THR A 35 17.04 -3.33 -25.26
CA THR A 35 16.34 -2.06 -25.09
C THR A 35 15.23 -2.13 -24.05
N LEU A 36 14.71 -0.99 -23.58
CA LEU A 36 13.55 -0.94 -22.67
C LEU A 36 12.31 -1.55 -23.35
N ARG A 37 12.12 -1.30 -24.63
CA ARG A 37 11.07 -1.93 -25.46
C ARG A 37 11.11 -3.44 -25.37
N GLU A 38 12.30 -4.01 -25.59
CA GLU A 38 12.51 -5.46 -25.57
C GLU A 38 12.34 -6.03 -24.16
N ASN A 39 12.82 -5.32 -23.13
CA ASN A 39 12.58 -5.69 -21.73
C ASN A 39 11.08 -5.81 -21.42
N ILE A 40 10.28 -4.80 -21.83
CA ILE A 40 8.84 -4.78 -21.59
C ILE A 40 8.13 -5.86 -22.41
N ALA A 41 8.48 -6.02 -23.68
CA ALA A 41 7.88 -6.98 -24.61
C ALA A 41 8.24 -8.44 -24.31
N PHE A 42 9.29 -8.70 -23.54
CA PHE A 42 9.90 -10.03 -23.40
C PHE A 42 8.90 -11.12 -23.05
N ALA A 43 8.06 -10.89 -22.06
CA ALA A 43 7.08 -11.90 -21.60
C ALA A 43 6.02 -12.19 -22.65
N LEU A 44 5.55 -11.18 -23.39
CA LEU A 44 4.54 -11.32 -24.44
C LEU A 44 5.09 -12.07 -25.66
N LYS A 45 6.34 -11.78 -26.02
CA LYS A 45 7.04 -12.51 -27.11
C LYS A 45 7.27 -13.98 -26.73
N ALA A 46 7.64 -14.24 -25.46
CA ALA A 46 7.79 -15.61 -24.96
C ALA A 46 6.46 -16.39 -24.96
N ALA A 47 5.34 -15.70 -24.78
CA ALA A 47 3.97 -16.24 -24.90
C ALA A 47 3.51 -16.36 -26.37
N LYS A 48 4.36 -15.97 -27.34
CA LYS A 48 4.08 -16.05 -28.80
C LYS A 48 2.86 -15.24 -29.26
N LEU A 49 2.59 -14.08 -28.61
CA LEU A 49 1.59 -13.14 -29.08
C LEU A 49 1.99 -12.55 -30.44
N LEU A 50 1.02 -12.10 -31.23
CA LEU A 50 1.26 -11.41 -32.48
C LEU A 50 2.03 -10.11 -32.29
N ASP A 51 2.95 -9.79 -33.18
CA ASP A 51 3.79 -8.57 -33.07
C ASP A 51 2.96 -7.29 -33.02
N THR A 52 1.83 -7.23 -33.70
CA THR A 52 0.89 -6.11 -33.65
C THR A 52 0.27 -5.93 -32.25
N GLU A 53 -0.09 -7.03 -31.61
CA GLU A 53 -0.62 -7.02 -30.24
C GLU A 53 0.48 -6.63 -29.23
N VAL A 54 1.67 -7.21 -29.37
CA VAL A 54 2.81 -6.84 -28.54
C VAL A 54 3.11 -5.34 -28.64
N ALA A 55 3.17 -4.80 -29.87
CA ALA A 55 3.42 -3.37 -30.09
C ALA A 55 2.34 -2.48 -29.46
N SER A 56 1.07 -2.85 -29.60
CA SER A 56 -0.06 -2.12 -28.99
C SER A 56 0.00 -2.12 -27.47
N ARG A 57 0.23 -3.28 -26.85
CA ARG A 57 0.32 -3.40 -25.37
C ARG A 57 1.53 -2.66 -24.82
N VAL A 58 2.70 -2.75 -25.49
CA VAL A 58 3.91 -2.01 -25.10
C VAL A 58 3.66 -0.52 -25.19
N LYS A 59 3.05 -0.03 -26.27
CA LYS A 59 2.69 1.39 -26.40
C LYS A 59 1.79 1.84 -25.26
N HIS A 60 0.71 1.12 -25.00
CA HIS A 60 -0.27 1.47 -23.97
C HIS A 60 0.35 1.59 -22.57
N VAL A 61 1.12 0.57 -22.12
CA VAL A 61 1.75 0.60 -20.81
C VAL A 61 2.85 1.67 -20.71
N SER A 62 3.54 1.93 -21.82
CA SER A 62 4.61 2.94 -21.86
C SER A 62 4.07 4.36 -21.86
N ASP A 63 2.98 4.62 -22.57
CA ASP A 63 2.26 5.90 -22.51
C ASP A 63 1.74 6.17 -21.10
N MET A 64 1.13 5.18 -20.46
CA MET A 64 0.64 5.27 -19.09
C MET A 64 1.75 5.64 -18.09
N LEU A 65 2.97 5.09 -18.27
CA LEU A 65 4.12 5.29 -17.39
C LEU A 65 5.08 6.40 -17.87
N GLU A 66 4.75 7.12 -18.93
CA GLU A 66 5.55 8.22 -19.49
C GLU A 66 7.00 7.81 -19.81
N ILE A 67 7.16 6.72 -20.57
CA ILE A 67 8.47 6.20 -21.01
C ILE A 67 8.52 5.90 -22.50
N THR A 68 7.53 6.33 -23.28
CA THR A 68 7.41 6.03 -24.71
C THR A 68 8.58 6.58 -25.52
N ASP A 69 9.09 7.75 -25.16
CA ASP A 69 10.19 8.46 -25.79
C ASP A 69 11.58 7.81 -25.58
N ILE A 70 11.68 6.92 -24.59
CA ILE A 70 12.95 6.27 -24.22
C ILE A 70 12.96 4.76 -24.50
N LEU A 71 11.91 4.21 -25.12
CA LEU A 71 11.75 2.77 -25.32
C LEU A 71 12.92 2.12 -26.05
N ASP A 72 13.56 2.83 -26.98
CA ASP A 72 14.66 2.31 -27.78
C ASP A 72 16.05 2.52 -27.15
N ARG A 73 16.07 3.04 -25.90
CA ARG A 73 17.29 3.16 -25.11
C ARG A 73 17.58 1.88 -24.30
N TYR A 74 18.84 1.70 -23.95
CA TYR A 74 19.29 0.63 -23.05
C TYR A 74 19.16 1.07 -21.59
N PRO A 75 18.94 0.13 -20.64
CA PRO A 75 18.78 0.45 -19.22
C PRO A 75 19.87 1.36 -18.65
N MET A 76 21.13 1.12 -19.00
CA MET A 76 22.27 1.90 -18.50
C MET A 76 22.32 3.35 -19.01
N SER A 77 21.52 3.72 -20.01
CA SER A 77 21.49 5.08 -20.59
C SER A 77 20.33 5.94 -20.10
N VAL A 78 19.57 5.45 -19.12
CA VAL A 78 18.40 6.15 -18.57
C VAL A 78 18.51 6.29 -17.04
N SER A 79 17.77 7.24 -16.47
CA SER A 79 17.77 7.49 -15.02
C SER A 79 17.17 6.34 -14.21
N GLY A 80 17.45 6.27 -12.89
CA GLY A 80 16.88 5.27 -11.99
C GLY A 80 15.34 5.28 -12.00
N GLY A 81 14.72 6.44 -11.95
CA GLY A 81 13.25 6.56 -12.04
C GLY A 81 12.69 6.10 -13.38
N GLN A 82 13.43 6.28 -14.49
CA GLN A 82 13.07 5.73 -15.80
C GLN A 82 13.20 4.21 -15.85
N GLN A 83 14.26 3.67 -15.25
CA GLN A 83 14.44 2.21 -15.11
C GLN A 83 13.33 1.59 -14.27
N GLN A 84 12.96 2.25 -13.16
CA GLN A 84 11.88 1.81 -12.29
C GLN A 84 10.55 1.74 -13.05
N ARG A 85 10.21 2.78 -13.81
CA ARG A 85 8.99 2.78 -14.65
C ARG A 85 9.00 1.70 -15.72
N ALA A 86 10.15 1.44 -16.34
CA ALA A 86 10.30 0.35 -17.32
C ALA A 86 10.16 -1.04 -16.64
N SER A 87 10.70 -1.23 -15.44
CA SER A 87 10.52 -2.46 -14.67
C SER A 87 9.05 -2.69 -14.29
N LEU A 88 8.37 -1.63 -13.85
CA LEU A 88 6.94 -1.66 -13.57
C LEU A 88 6.11 -1.98 -14.82
N ALA A 89 6.41 -1.35 -15.96
CA ALA A 89 5.80 -1.66 -17.27
C ALA A 89 5.91 -3.13 -17.61
N ARG A 90 7.12 -3.70 -17.44
CA ARG A 90 7.41 -5.12 -17.72
C ARG A 90 6.60 -6.06 -16.83
N ALA A 91 6.33 -5.67 -15.58
CA ALA A 91 5.49 -6.46 -14.70
C ALA A 91 4.02 -6.34 -15.06
N LEU A 92 3.51 -5.12 -15.26
CA LEU A 92 2.09 -4.84 -15.49
C LEU A 92 1.57 -5.33 -16.84
N ILE A 93 2.43 -5.41 -17.87
CA ILE A 93 2.03 -5.84 -19.23
C ILE A 93 1.66 -7.33 -19.30
N ARG A 94 2.08 -8.14 -18.33
CA ARG A 94 1.85 -9.59 -18.32
C ARG A 94 0.41 -9.93 -17.96
N ASP A 95 -0.09 -11.00 -18.57
CA ASP A 95 -1.32 -11.68 -18.13
C ASP A 95 -0.92 -12.69 -17.04
N ALA A 96 -0.89 -12.25 -15.77
CA ALA A 96 -0.48 -13.05 -14.62
C ALA A 96 -1.62 -13.18 -13.60
N ASP A 97 -1.65 -14.30 -12.87
CA ASP A 97 -2.64 -14.54 -11.80
C ASP A 97 -2.42 -13.57 -10.61
N LEU A 98 -1.19 -13.06 -10.45
CA LEU A 98 -0.82 -12.14 -9.38
C LEU A 98 0.34 -11.25 -9.82
N HIS A 99 0.23 -9.96 -9.53
CA HIS A 99 1.30 -8.97 -9.68
C HIS A 99 1.87 -8.61 -8.31
N LEU A 100 3.16 -8.79 -8.10
CA LEU A 100 3.90 -8.38 -6.91
C LEU A 100 4.69 -7.12 -7.25
N LEU A 101 4.40 -6.02 -6.57
CA LEU A 101 5.01 -4.72 -6.82
C LEU A 101 5.75 -4.29 -5.55
N ASP A 102 7.08 -4.37 -5.58
CA ASP A 102 7.94 -4.05 -4.44
C ASP A 102 8.52 -2.65 -4.62
N GLU A 103 8.08 -1.71 -3.79
CA GLU A 103 8.43 -0.27 -3.82
C GLU A 103 8.38 0.32 -5.24
N PRO A 104 7.30 0.15 -6.01
CA PRO A 104 7.29 0.41 -7.46
C PRO A 104 7.44 1.87 -7.84
N MET A 105 7.34 2.80 -6.91
CA MET A 105 7.45 4.25 -7.14
C MET A 105 8.48 4.95 -6.23
N GLY A 106 9.29 4.20 -5.48
CA GLY A 106 10.22 4.74 -4.49
C GLY A 106 11.28 5.71 -5.05
N GLN A 107 11.69 5.54 -6.30
CA GLN A 107 12.71 6.37 -6.98
C GLN A 107 12.12 7.51 -7.83
N LEU A 108 10.81 7.75 -7.73
CA LEU A 108 10.14 8.78 -8.54
C LEU A 108 10.04 10.11 -7.79
N GLU A 109 10.12 11.19 -8.54
CA GLU A 109 9.84 12.53 -8.02
C GLU A 109 8.40 12.66 -7.52
N PRO A 110 8.12 13.44 -6.46
CA PRO A 110 6.79 13.51 -5.83
C PRO A 110 5.64 13.86 -6.79
N GLN A 111 5.88 14.77 -7.72
CA GLN A 111 4.86 15.19 -8.70
C GLN A 111 4.50 14.04 -9.66
N LEU A 112 5.52 13.36 -10.20
CA LEU A 112 5.35 12.23 -11.09
C LEU A 112 4.70 11.04 -10.36
N ARG A 113 5.10 10.78 -9.12
CA ARG A 113 4.50 9.75 -8.26
C ARG A 113 2.99 9.98 -8.09
N THR A 114 2.58 11.23 -7.83
CA THR A 114 1.17 11.59 -7.68
C THR A 114 0.36 11.33 -8.95
N LEU A 115 0.92 11.69 -10.10
CA LEU A 115 0.29 11.45 -11.40
C LEU A 115 0.15 9.96 -11.70
N LEU A 116 1.24 9.20 -11.52
CA LEU A 116 1.28 7.79 -11.86
C LEU A 116 0.41 6.92 -10.95
N ARG A 117 0.23 7.26 -9.68
CA ARG A 117 -0.70 6.56 -8.77
C ARG A 117 -2.09 6.42 -9.37
N GLY A 118 -2.67 7.51 -9.84
CA GLY A 118 -4.00 7.49 -10.45
C GLY A 118 -4.06 6.62 -11.71
N ARG A 119 -3.06 6.73 -12.57
CA ARG A 119 -2.97 5.97 -13.83
C ARG A 119 -2.78 4.47 -13.58
N ILE A 120 -1.91 4.10 -12.63
CA ILE A 120 -1.67 2.70 -12.26
C ILE A 120 -2.94 2.08 -11.66
N LYS A 121 -3.63 2.79 -10.76
CA LYS A 121 -4.91 2.31 -10.21
C LYS A 121 -5.94 2.06 -11.31
N HIS A 122 -6.07 3.01 -12.23
CA HIS A 122 -6.98 2.88 -13.39
C HIS A 122 -6.62 1.65 -14.23
N TYR A 123 -5.34 1.48 -14.58
CA TYR A 123 -4.85 0.35 -15.37
C TYR A 123 -5.10 -1.00 -14.68
N ILE A 124 -4.82 -1.10 -13.38
CA ILE A 124 -5.08 -2.31 -12.58
C ILE A 124 -6.57 -2.67 -12.63
N LYS A 125 -7.45 -1.67 -12.49
CA LYS A 125 -8.91 -1.88 -12.52
C LYS A 125 -9.42 -2.22 -13.92
N GLU A 126 -8.99 -1.50 -14.94
CA GLU A 126 -9.39 -1.72 -16.34
C GLU A 126 -9.01 -3.13 -16.82
N ARG A 127 -7.85 -3.61 -16.40
CA ARG A 127 -7.33 -4.93 -16.74
C ARG A 127 -7.72 -6.02 -15.75
N GLU A 128 -8.51 -5.70 -14.74
CA GLU A 128 -8.92 -6.61 -13.65
C GLU A 128 -7.75 -7.36 -13.00
N LEU A 129 -6.59 -6.68 -12.84
CA LEU A 129 -5.40 -7.29 -12.30
C LEU A 129 -5.51 -7.48 -10.79
N THR A 130 -5.06 -8.65 -10.31
CA THR A 130 -4.81 -8.86 -8.88
C THR A 130 -3.38 -8.44 -8.57
N ALA A 131 -3.20 -7.48 -7.65
CA ALA A 131 -1.90 -6.97 -7.29
C ALA A 131 -1.69 -6.91 -5.77
N ILE A 132 -0.47 -7.21 -5.34
CA ILE A 132 0.03 -6.92 -3.99
C ILE A 132 1.12 -5.87 -4.15
N LEU A 133 0.91 -4.72 -3.53
CA LEU A 133 1.86 -3.63 -3.46
C LEU A 133 2.53 -3.64 -2.09
N VAL A 134 3.85 -3.65 -2.05
CA VAL A 134 4.64 -3.41 -0.83
C VAL A 134 5.18 -2.00 -0.92
N THR A 135 4.90 -1.19 0.08
CA THR A 135 5.38 0.19 0.15
C THR A 135 5.44 0.69 1.60
N HIS A 136 6.36 1.59 1.88
CA HIS A 136 6.40 2.36 3.12
C HIS A 136 5.66 3.72 2.99
N ASP A 137 5.23 4.08 1.78
CA ASP A 137 4.46 5.32 1.52
C ASP A 137 2.97 5.08 1.78
N GLN A 138 2.47 5.64 2.88
CA GLN A 138 1.06 5.52 3.27
C GLN A 138 0.11 6.14 2.24
N THR A 139 0.54 7.19 1.54
CA THR A 139 -0.27 7.84 0.51
C THR A 139 -0.46 6.91 -0.69
N GLU A 140 0.59 6.15 -1.06
CA GLU A 140 0.48 5.10 -2.09
C GLU A 140 -0.48 3.99 -1.65
N ALA A 141 -0.29 3.46 -0.44
CA ALA A 141 -1.15 2.41 0.09
C ALA A 141 -2.61 2.84 0.12
N ASN A 142 -2.91 4.03 0.67
CA ASN A 142 -4.27 4.55 0.75
C ASN A 142 -4.91 4.84 -0.62
N ALA A 143 -4.11 5.28 -1.61
CA ALA A 143 -4.62 5.63 -2.93
C ALA A 143 -4.87 4.40 -3.82
N LEU A 144 -4.00 3.39 -3.74
CA LEU A 144 -4.01 2.25 -4.65
C LEU A 144 -4.80 1.06 -4.11
N ALA A 145 -4.71 0.77 -2.83
CA ALA A 145 -5.23 -0.47 -2.28
C ALA A 145 -6.75 -0.45 -2.07
N ASP A 146 -7.37 -1.62 -2.27
CA ASP A 146 -8.72 -1.91 -1.79
C ASP A 146 -8.68 -2.41 -0.34
N ARG A 147 -7.59 -3.07 0.05
CA ARG A 147 -7.29 -3.51 1.43
C ARG A 147 -5.81 -3.33 1.75
N ILE A 148 -5.51 -2.97 2.99
CA ILE A 148 -4.15 -2.77 3.48
C ILE A 148 -3.85 -3.80 4.56
N ALA A 149 -2.69 -4.44 4.46
CA ALA A 149 -2.10 -5.25 5.52
C ALA A 149 -1.02 -4.42 6.22
N VAL A 150 -1.28 -4.02 7.46
CA VAL A 150 -0.28 -3.33 8.31
C VAL A 150 0.59 -4.38 8.96
N MET A 151 1.91 -4.28 8.73
CA MET A 151 2.91 -5.24 9.21
C MET A 151 3.89 -4.56 10.17
N GLU A 152 4.27 -5.24 11.24
CA GLU A 152 5.32 -4.85 12.18
C GLU A 152 6.17 -6.07 12.52
N ASP A 153 7.46 -6.02 12.32
CA ASP A 153 8.41 -7.10 12.61
C ASP A 153 7.98 -8.48 12.04
N GLY A 154 7.39 -8.48 10.84
CA GLY A 154 6.91 -9.69 10.17
C GLY A 154 5.56 -10.21 10.69
N ILE A 155 4.92 -9.51 11.62
CA ILE A 155 3.63 -9.86 12.20
C ILE A 155 2.54 -8.97 11.58
N LEU A 156 1.45 -9.60 11.14
CA LEU A 156 0.27 -8.89 10.65
C LEU A 156 -0.47 -8.23 11.83
N GLN A 157 -0.51 -6.91 11.86
CA GLN A 157 -1.18 -6.12 12.89
C GLN A 157 -2.67 -5.90 12.59
N GLN A 158 -2.98 -5.56 11.34
CA GLN A 158 -4.35 -5.37 10.88
C GLN A 158 -4.45 -5.60 9.37
N TYR A 159 -5.59 -6.14 8.90
CA TYR A 159 -5.93 -6.29 7.50
C TYR A 159 -7.35 -5.80 7.25
N ALA A 160 -7.50 -4.63 6.64
CA ALA A 160 -8.80 -4.00 6.45
C ALA A 160 -8.80 -3.01 5.26
N ALA A 161 -9.96 -2.43 4.96
CA ALA A 161 -10.05 -1.31 4.04
C ALA A 161 -9.30 -0.07 4.60
N PRO A 162 -8.74 0.81 3.75
CA PRO A 162 -7.99 1.99 4.21
C PRO A 162 -8.74 2.85 5.22
N GLN A 163 -10.04 3.05 5.01
CA GLN A 163 -10.86 3.86 5.91
C GLN A 163 -11.04 3.20 7.28
N GLU A 164 -11.25 1.88 7.30
CA GLU A 164 -11.41 1.12 8.54
C GLU A 164 -10.14 1.16 9.40
N ILE A 165 -8.94 1.08 8.77
CA ILE A 165 -7.66 1.21 9.49
C ILE A 165 -7.52 2.60 10.15
N LYS A 166 -8.02 3.64 9.50
CA LYS A 166 -8.00 5.01 10.04
C LYS A 166 -8.98 5.20 11.19
N ASP A 167 -10.19 4.68 11.04
CA ASP A 167 -11.29 4.93 11.98
C ASP A 167 -11.26 3.98 13.17
N ALA A 168 -10.84 2.72 12.96
CA ALA A 168 -10.81 1.66 13.96
C ALA A 168 -9.47 0.90 13.92
N PRO A 169 -8.35 1.54 14.30
CA PRO A 169 -7.06 0.85 14.38
C PRO A 169 -7.09 -0.25 15.44
N ALA A 170 -6.59 -1.45 15.06
CA ALA A 170 -6.64 -2.62 15.93
C ALA A 170 -5.76 -2.50 17.18
N ASN A 171 -4.71 -1.68 17.13
CA ASN A 171 -3.79 -1.46 18.23
C ASN A 171 -3.11 -0.08 18.13
N LEU A 172 -2.31 0.23 19.15
CA LEU A 172 -1.60 1.51 19.24
C LEU A 172 -0.61 1.71 18.07
N PHE A 173 0.11 0.66 17.69
CA PHE A 173 1.04 0.71 16.55
C PHE A 173 0.31 1.13 15.27
N THR A 174 -0.76 0.43 14.92
CA THR A 174 -1.56 0.76 13.71
C THR A 174 -2.09 2.20 13.78
N GLY A 175 -2.59 2.62 14.95
CA GLY A 175 -3.13 3.97 15.14
C GLY A 175 -2.09 5.08 14.95
N THR A 176 -0.87 4.87 15.42
CA THR A 176 0.23 5.84 15.31
C THR A 176 0.98 5.73 13.99
N PHE A 177 1.09 4.53 13.42
CA PHE A 177 1.78 4.31 12.16
C PHE A 177 0.95 4.78 10.96
N VAL A 178 -0.37 4.53 10.93
CA VAL A 178 -1.23 4.88 9.80
C VAL A 178 -1.94 6.21 10.02
N GLY A 179 -1.66 7.19 9.18
CA GLY A 179 -2.28 8.52 9.15
C GLY A 179 -1.25 9.63 8.92
N GLU A 180 -1.61 10.61 8.09
CA GLU A 180 -0.85 11.83 7.83
C GLU A 180 -1.72 13.05 8.13
N PRO A 181 -1.41 13.77 9.23
CA PRO A 181 -0.38 13.47 10.23
C PRO A 181 -0.74 12.27 11.13
N PRO A 182 0.27 11.66 11.81
CA PRO A 182 0.03 10.52 12.70
C PRO A 182 -0.87 10.88 13.89
N MET A 183 -1.45 9.85 14.52
CA MET A 183 -2.26 10.00 15.73
C MET A 183 -1.39 10.49 16.90
N ASN A 184 -1.83 11.54 17.59
CA ASN A 184 -1.23 11.92 18.86
C ASN A 184 -1.70 10.97 19.95
N VAL A 185 -0.80 10.59 20.86
CA VAL A 185 -1.09 9.63 21.92
C VAL A 185 -0.69 10.23 23.27
N PHE A 186 -1.62 10.18 24.22
CA PHE A 186 -1.45 10.73 25.56
C PHE A 186 -1.75 9.66 26.61
N PRO A 187 -0.90 9.49 27.65
CA PRO A 187 -1.27 8.69 28.80
C PRO A 187 -2.43 9.37 29.54
N VAL A 188 -3.45 8.60 29.89
CA VAL A 188 -4.63 9.11 30.60
C VAL A 188 -5.08 8.20 31.72
N LYS A 189 -5.74 8.79 32.72
CA LYS A 189 -6.43 8.07 33.79
C LYS A 189 -7.89 8.41 33.77
N ALA A 190 -8.75 7.38 33.76
CA ALA A 190 -10.20 7.57 33.83
C ALA A 190 -10.64 7.60 35.28
N LYS A 191 -11.58 8.50 35.58
CA LYS A 191 -12.28 8.55 36.85
C LYS A 191 -13.72 9.05 36.67
N GLU A 192 -14.56 8.76 37.62
CA GLU A 192 -15.88 9.42 37.71
C GLU A 192 -15.77 10.75 38.47
N ALA A 193 -16.36 11.79 37.91
CA ALA A 193 -16.42 13.11 38.50
C ALA A 193 -17.80 13.73 38.18
N GLY A 194 -18.61 14.06 39.21
CA GLY A 194 -19.89 14.71 39.00
C GLY A 194 -20.91 13.96 38.14
N GLY A 195 -20.83 12.63 38.09
CA GLY A 195 -21.68 11.78 37.24
C GLY A 195 -21.21 11.69 35.77
N GLN A 196 -20.05 12.27 35.43
CA GLN A 196 -19.43 12.22 34.11
C GLN A 196 -18.19 11.34 34.16
N LEU A 197 -17.79 10.81 32.97
CA LEU A 197 -16.50 10.15 32.81
C LEU A 197 -15.43 11.21 32.48
N ARG A 198 -14.46 11.35 33.35
CA ARG A 198 -13.33 12.26 33.15
C ARG A 198 -12.05 11.48 32.83
N LEU A 199 -11.39 11.89 31.77
CA LEU A 199 -10.04 11.42 31.39
C LEU A 199 -9.02 12.50 31.75
N ASP A 200 -8.25 12.27 32.81
CA ASP A 200 -7.17 13.18 33.20
C ASP A 200 -5.93 12.93 32.33
N LEU A 201 -5.42 13.97 31.70
CA LEU A 201 -4.16 14.02 30.97
C LEU A 201 -3.05 14.52 31.91
N TYR A 202 -2.10 15.30 31.40
CA TYR A 202 -1.01 15.94 32.15
C TYR A 202 -1.34 17.42 32.41
N ASP A 203 -0.62 18.03 33.34
CA ASP A 203 -0.71 19.47 33.69
C ASP A 203 -2.12 20.00 33.97
N GLY A 204 -2.98 19.14 34.55
CA GLY A 204 -4.33 19.54 34.92
C GLY A 204 -5.32 19.57 33.73
N LEU A 205 -4.89 19.22 32.52
CA LEU A 205 -5.77 19.05 31.38
C LEU A 205 -6.62 17.79 31.54
N TYR A 206 -7.87 17.86 31.15
CA TYR A 206 -8.78 16.73 31.17
C TYR A 206 -9.83 16.84 30.08
N LEU A 207 -10.42 15.70 29.75
CA LEU A 207 -11.60 15.61 28.89
C LEU A 207 -12.75 15.05 29.71
N GLU A 208 -13.94 15.62 29.55
CA GLU A 208 -15.17 15.16 30.21
C GLU A 208 -16.15 14.65 29.16
N TYR A 209 -16.75 13.51 29.46
CA TYR A 209 -17.76 12.87 28.62
C TYR A 209 -19.01 12.62 29.46
N ALA A 210 -20.16 12.78 28.84
CA ALA A 210 -21.42 12.39 29.45
C ALA A 210 -21.40 10.90 29.86
N ALA A 211 -22.12 10.55 30.90
CA ALA A 211 -22.13 9.19 31.47
C ALA A 211 -22.51 8.11 30.43
N ASP A 212 -23.33 8.48 29.47
CA ASP A 212 -23.88 7.66 28.40
C ASP A 212 -23.07 7.74 27.07
N ALA A 213 -21.98 8.51 27.06
CA ALA A 213 -21.12 8.63 25.85
C ALA A 213 -20.45 7.32 25.47
N PHE A 214 -20.32 6.38 26.40
CA PHE A 214 -19.75 5.06 26.20
C PHE A 214 -20.72 3.97 26.63
N ALA A 215 -20.71 2.84 25.94
CA ALA A 215 -21.46 1.66 26.37
C ALA A 215 -21.04 1.22 27.80
N PRO A 216 -21.91 0.67 28.62
CA PRO A 216 -21.65 0.37 30.04
C PRO A 216 -20.42 -0.54 30.26
N ASP A 217 -20.23 -1.51 29.40
CA ASP A 217 -19.09 -2.43 29.42
C ASP A 217 -17.76 -1.71 29.10
N VAL A 218 -17.76 -0.82 28.11
CA VAL A 218 -16.60 0.03 27.76
C VAL A 218 -16.27 0.98 28.92
N ARG A 219 -17.28 1.65 29.49
CA ARG A 219 -17.10 2.55 30.65
C ARG A 219 -16.49 1.81 31.84
N SER A 220 -17.02 0.63 32.17
CA SER A 220 -16.50 -0.20 33.26
C SER A 220 -15.03 -0.62 32.99
N ALA A 221 -14.70 -0.98 31.76
CA ALA A 221 -13.34 -1.32 31.37
C ALA A 221 -12.37 -0.14 31.46
N LEU A 222 -12.81 1.08 31.08
CA LEU A 222 -12.02 2.31 31.21
C LEU A 222 -11.71 2.63 32.67
N LEU A 223 -12.70 2.53 33.56
CA LEU A 223 -12.55 2.83 35.02
C LEU A 223 -11.69 1.77 35.74
N ALA A 224 -11.66 0.54 35.26
CA ALA A 224 -10.90 -0.56 35.86
C ALA A 224 -9.40 -0.54 35.49
N ARG A 225 -8.98 0.19 34.47
CA ARG A 225 -7.60 0.22 34.00
C ARG A 225 -6.79 1.39 34.58
N ALA A 226 -5.62 1.05 35.13
CA ALA A 226 -4.70 2.06 35.68
C ALA A 226 -3.91 2.81 34.59
N ASP A 227 -3.55 2.10 33.52
CA ASP A 227 -2.72 2.62 32.44
C ASP A 227 -3.49 2.55 31.12
N MET A 228 -3.78 3.72 30.56
CA MET A 228 -4.49 3.85 29.29
C MET A 228 -3.79 4.89 28.42
N MET A 229 -3.96 4.74 27.10
CA MET A 229 -3.50 5.70 26.11
C MET A 229 -4.72 6.26 25.36
N LEU A 230 -4.84 7.58 25.33
CA LEU A 230 -5.79 8.29 24.50
C LEU A 230 -5.17 8.63 23.17
N GLY A 231 -5.69 8.08 22.08
CA GLY A 231 -5.32 8.44 20.72
C GLY A 231 -6.22 9.54 20.17
N VAL A 232 -5.60 10.63 19.66
CA VAL A 232 -6.34 11.75 19.06
C VAL A 232 -5.82 11.99 17.66
N ARG A 233 -6.68 11.84 16.65
CA ARG A 233 -6.36 12.20 15.29
C ARG A 233 -6.31 13.73 15.16
N PRO A 234 -5.27 14.32 14.52
CA PRO A 234 -5.14 15.78 14.39
C PRO A 234 -6.36 16.46 13.74
N TYR A 235 -6.98 15.81 12.76
CA TYR A 235 -8.16 16.34 12.07
C TYR A 235 -9.45 16.26 12.90
N ALA A 236 -9.44 15.55 14.03
CA ALA A 236 -10.57 15.52 14.95
C ALA A 236 -10.56 16.68 15.96
N VAL A 237 -9.50 17.49 15.96
CA VAL A 237 -9.37 18.66 16.85
C VAL A 237 -9.86 19.90 16.09
N HIS A 238 -10.96 20.48 16.57
CA HIS A 238 -11.51 21.74 16.02
C HIS A 238 -11.37 22.86 17.06
N ARG A 239 -11.08 24.07 16.60
CA ARG A 239 -11.22 25.27 17.46
C ARG A 239 -12.71 25.57 17.62
N SER A 240 -13.17 25.64 18.86
CA SER A 240 -14.48 26.18 19.23
C SER A 240 -14.50 27.70 19.08
#